data_eecaa02e658a6cd95cefab200a74fe23
#
_entry.id   eecaa02e658a6cd95cefab200a74fe23
#
_cell.length_a   1.000
_cell.length_b   1.000
_cell.length_c   1.000
_cell.angle_alpha   90.00
_cell.angle_beta   90.00
_cell.angle_gamma   90.00
#
_symmetry.space_group_name_H-M   'P 1'
#
loop_
_entity.id
_entity.type
_entity.pdbx_description
1 polymer ?
#
loop_
_entity_poly.entity_id
_entity_poly.type
_entity_poly.pdbx_seq_one_letter_code
_entity_poly.pdbx_strand_id
1 'polypeptide(L)'
;MKRIVFVFILVISFLACKKEKEAQAPTSSQVIQASSIIVLNEGNFQWGNASLSLYNPNTKVVENDVFLRNNNQLPIGDVVQSMIQVGDLGYVVVNNSNKI
;
A
#
# COMPACT_ATOMS: atom_id res chain seq x y z
N MET A 1 45.22 -23.06 24.24
CA MET A 1 43.81 -22.78 24.56
C MET A 1 43.34 -21.41 24.02
N LYS A 2 44.12 -20.34 24.09
CA LYS A 2 43.70 -19.02 23.57
C LYS A 2 43.42 -18.95 22.05
N ARG A 3 44.10 -19.76 21.23
CA ARG A 3 43.90 -19.78 19.76
C ARG A 3 42.64 -20.50 19.32
N ILE A 4 42.16 -21.49 20.09
CA ILE A 4 40.94 -22.24 19.81
C ILE A 4 39.70 -21.39 20.11
N VAL A 5 39.75 -20.56 21.15
CA VAL A 5 38.66 -19.66 21.53
C VAL A 5 38.44 -18.57 20.45
N PHE A 6 39.52 -18.09 19.81
CA PHE A 6 39.44 -17.09 18.73
C PHE A 6 38.80 -17.65 17.47
N VAL A 7 39.06 -18.90 17.12
CA VAL A 7 38.44 -19.59 15.97
C VAL A 7 36.94 -19.80 16.21
N PHE A 8 36.56 -20.13 17.46
CA PHE A 8 35.15 -20.33 17.80
C PHE A 8 34.33 -19.06 17.75
N ILE A 9 34.91 -17.91 18.11
CA ILE A 9 34.25 -16.60 18.02
C ILE A 9 34.04 -16.16 16.54
N LEU A 10 34.99 -16.51 15.66
CA LEU A 10 34.91 -16.16 14.24
C LEU A 10 33.82 -16.95 13.51
N VAL A 11 33.54 -18.19 13.92
CA VAL A 11 32.51 -19.04 13.28
C VAL A 11 31.09 -18.62 13.64
N ILE A 12 30.89 -18.03 14.82
CA ILE A 12 29.55 -17.54 15.26
C ILE A 12 29.11 -16.27 14.51
N SER A 13 30.06 -15.51 13.95
CA SER A 13 29.77 -14.27 13.23
C SER A 13 29.08 -14.49 11.87
N PHE A 14 29.08 -15.70 11.31
CA PHE A 14 28.46 -16.00 10.02
C PHE A 14 27.00 -16.48 10.10
N LEU A 15 26.45 -16.67 11.28
CA LEU A 15 25.07 -17.16 11.47
C LEU A 15 24.03 -16.03 11.63
N ALA A 16 24.44 -14.77 11.54
CA ALA A 16 23.55 -13.62 11.68
C ALA A 16 23.01 -13.08 10.35
N CYS A 17 22.86 -13.94 9.32
CA CYS A 17 22.07 -13.57 8.15
C CYS A 17 20.60 -13.77 8.51
N LYS A 18 19.99 -12.78 9.14
CA LYS A 18 18.53 -12.68 9.21
C LYS A 18 18.06 -12.52 7.77
N LYS A 19 17.35 -13.53 7.24
CA LYS A 19 16.48 -13.34 6.09
C LYS A 19 15.59 -12.14 6.40
N GLU A 20 15.81 -11.03 5.71
CA GLU A 20 14.78 -10.01 5.61
C GLU A 20 13.51 -10.72 5.17
N LYS A 21 12.50 -10.68 6.02
CA LYS A 21 11.16 -11.05 5.59
C LYS A 21 10.84 -10.06 4.47
N GLU A 22 10.77 -10.57 3.23
CA GLU A 22 10.10 -9.85 2.17
C GLU A 22 8.84 -9.24 2.79
N ALA A 23 8.73 -7.92 2.72
CA ALA A 23 7.53 -7.23 3.12
C ALA A 23 6.41 -7.83 2.25
N GLN A 24 5.65 -8.77 2.82
CA GLN A 24 4.45 -9.24 2.18
C GLN A 24 3.60 -7.99 1.95
N ALA A 25 3.40 -7.67 0.68
CA ALA A 25 2.38 -6.70 0.30
C ALA A 25 1.11 -7.07 1.09
N PRO A 26 0.44 -6.11 1.71
CA PRO A 26 -0.74 -6.39 2.50
C PRO A 26 -1.75 -7.11 1.60
N THR A 27 -1.96 -8.40 1.86
CA THR A 27 -2.97 -9.21 1.18
C THR A 27 -4.32 -8.87 1.81
N SER A 28 -4.71 -7.62 1.69
CA SER A 28 -6.07 -7.19 1.86
C SER A 28 -6.66 -6.98 0.47
N SER A 29 -6.97 -8.08 -0.20
CA SER A 29 -7.85 -8.04 -1.36
C SER A 29 -9.23 -7.62 -0.85
N GLN A 30 -9.48 -6.33 -0.78
CA GLN A 30 -10.83 -5.83 -0.77
C GLN A 30 -11.41 -6.23 -2.12
N VAL A 31 -12.22 -7.28 -2.12
CA VAL A 31 -13.01 -7.64 -3.29
C VAL A 31 -13.98 -6.49 -3.51
N ILE A 32 -13.62 -5.59 -4.42
CA ILE A 32 -14.56 -4.57 -4.91
C ILE A 32 -15.68 -5.37 -5.57
N GLN A 33 -16.84 -5.40 -4.96
CA GLN A 33 -17.99 -6.06 -5.56
C GLN A 33 -18.23 -5.43 -6.93
N ALA A 34 -18.52 -6.26 -7.93
CA ALA A 34 -18.68 -5.86 -9.33
C ALA A 34 -19.73 -4.75 -9.58
N SER A 35 -20.48 -4.36 -8.55
CA SER A 35 -21.47 -3.30 -8.57
C SER A 35 -21.04 -2.02 -7.83
N SER A 36 -19.81 -1.94 -7.33
CA SER A 36 -19.35 -0.74 -6.60
C SER A 36 -18.84 0.33 -7.57
N ILE A 37 -19.10 1.58 -7.24
CA ILE A 37 -18.58 2.77 -7.95
C ILE A 37 -17.41 3.31 -7.16
N ILE A 38 -16.27 3.46 -7.84
CA ILE A 38 -15.08 4.11 -7.26
C ILE A 38 -15.22 5.61 -7.48
N VAL A 39 -15.12 6.38 -6.41
CA VAL A 39 -15.12 7.84 -6.42
C VAL A 39 -13.72 8.33 -6.12
N LEU A 40 -13.15 9.09 -7.03
CA LEU A 40 -11.87 9.75 -6.86
C LEU A 40 -12.09 11.10 -6.20
N ASN A 41 -11.56 11.28 -5.00
CA ASN A 41 -11.58 12.55 -4.29
C ASN A 41 -10.25 13.25 -4.54
N GLU A 42 -10.28 14.29 -5.35
CA GLU A 42 -9.09 14.95 -5.88
C GLU A 42 -8.14 15.43 -4.76
N GLY A 43 -8.68 15.98 -3.70
CA GLY A 43 -7.89 16.62 -2.65
C GLY A 43 -7.51 18.06 -3.02
N ASN A 44 -6.73 18.70 -2.13
CA ASN A 44 -6.21 20.05 -2.32
C ASN A 44 -4.73 19.98 -2.68
N PHE A 45 -4.31 20.79 -3.64
CA PHE A 45 -2.92 20.86 -4.08
C PHE A 45 -1.97 21.17 -2.90
N GLN A 46 -0.91 20.38 -2.76
CA GLN A 46 0.10 20.44 -1.69
C GLN A 46 -0.39 20.01 -0.28
N TRP A 47 -1.58 19.44 -0.16
CA TRP A 47 -2.10 18.98 1.14
C TRP A 47 -1.94 17.47 1.34
N GLY A 48 -1.69 16.71 0.28
CA GLY A 48 -1.53 15.26 0.38
C GLY A 48 -2.79 14.53 0.86
N ASN A 49 -3.96 15.10 0.62
CA ASN A 49 -5.24 14.65 1.16
C ASN A 49 -6.20 14.07 0.12
N ALA A 50 -5.70 13.68 -1.04
CA ALA A 50 -6.50 12.93 -1.99
C ALA A 50 -6.91 11.58 -1.41
N SER A 51 -8.09 11.10 -1.79
CA SER A 51 -8.59 9.84 -1.29
C SER A 51 -9.46 9.09 -2.32
N LEU A 52 -9.76 7.82 -2.01
CA LEU A 52 -10.72 7.01 -2.76
C LEU A 52 -11.89 6.63 -1.86
N SER A 53 -13.08 6.75 -2.40
CA SER A 53 -14.30 6.24 -1.76
C SER A 53 -14.94 5.17 -2.63
N LEU A 54 -15.64 4.22 -2.01
CA LEU A 54 -16.46 3.23 -2.68
C LEU A 54 -17.93 3.48 -2.38
N TYR A 55 -18.75 3.54 -3.41
CA TYR A 55 -20.20 3.58 -3.27
C TYR A 55 -20.82 2.28 -3.76
N ASN A 56 -21.59 1.64 -2.92
CA ASN A 56 -22.38 0.46 -3.28
C ASN A 56 -23.81 0.89 -3.59
N PRO A 57 -24.26 0.84 -4.85
CA PRO A 57 -25.60 1.27 -5.24
C PRO A 57 -26.72 0.36 -4.72
N ASN A 58 -26.43 -0.91 -4.42
CA ASN A 58 -27.42 -1.84 -3.90
C ASN A 58 -27.76 -1.57 -2.43
N THR A 59 -26.73 -1.30 -1.62
CA THR A 59 -26.89 -1.02 -0.19
C THR A 59 -27.00 0.47 0.12
N LYS A 60 -26.67 1.34 -0.86
CA LYS A 60 -26.57 2.80 -0.73
C LYS A 60 -25.56 3.25 0.32
N VAL A 61 -24.55 2.43 0.57
CA VAL A 61 -23.47 2.71 1.54
C VAL A 61 -22.29 3.35 0.83
N VAL A 62 -21.71 4.37 1.43
CA VAL A 62 -20.43 4.97 1.04
C VAL A 62 -19.36 4.58 2.05
N GLU A 63 -18.24 4.06 1.56
CA GLU A 63 -17.04 3.82 2.34
C GLU A 63 -15.97 4.82 1.93
N ASN A 64 -15.56 5.69 2.85
CA ASN A 64 -14.52 6.68 2.60
C ASN A 64 -13.13 6.15 2.94
N ASP A 65 -12.10 6.80 2.38
CA ASP A 65 -10.69 6.56 2.66
C ASP A 65 -10.25 5.09 2.50
N VAL A 66 -10.83 4.40 1.50
CA VAL A 66 -10.60 2.96 1.30
C VAL A 66 -9.13 2.66 1.00
N PHE A 67 -8.42 3.53 0.28
CA PHE A 67 -6.99 3.35 0.02
C PHE A 67 -6.17 3.46 1.32
N LEU A 68 -6.37 4.51 2.09
CA LEU A 68 -5.67 4.76 3.35
C LEU A 68 -5.82 3.59 4.33
N ARG A 69 -7.08 3.13 4.52
CA ARG A 69 -7.39 2.02 5.43
C ARG A 69 -6.73 0.70 5.05
N ASN A 70 -6.57 0.45 3.74
CA ASN A 70 -6.01 -0.80 3.21
C ASN A 70 -4.51 -0.74 2.94
N ASN A 71 -3.85 0.40 3.17
CA ASN A 71 -2.44 0.60 2.92
C ASN A 71 -1.69 1.13 4.15
N ASN A 72 -1.95 0.56 5.32
CA ASN A 72 -1.28 0.90 6.59
C ASN A 72 -1.31 2.41 6.91
N GLN A 73 -2.44 3.07 6.66
CA GLN A 73 -2.63 4.51 6.85
C GLN A 73 -1.71 5.39 5.97
N LEU A 74 -1.19 4.84 4.89
CA LEU A 74 -0.43 5.62 3.91
C LEU A 74 -1.40 6.33 2.96
N PRO A 75 -1.25 7.65 2.74
CA PRO A 75 -2.12 8.39 1.83
C PRO A 75 -1.84 8.00 0.37
N ILE A 76 -2.87 8.10 -0.48
CA ILE A 76 -2.70 7.85 -1.91
C ILE A 76 -1.81 8.92 -2.56
N GLY A 77 -1.82 10.12 -2.05
CA GLY A 77 -0.97 11.22 -2.50
C GLY A 77 -1.67 12.58 -2.43
N ASP A 78 -1.22 13.51 -3.27
CA ASP A 78 -1.67 14.91 -3.21
C ASP A 78 -2.98 15.14 -4.00
N VAL A 79 -2.94 15.01 -5.33
CA VAL A 79 -4.08 15.28 -6.19
C VAL A 79 -4.37 14.09 -7.11
N VAL A 80 -5.42 13.34 -6.82
CA VAL A 80 -5.90 12.24 -7.69
C VAL A 80 -6.60 12.85 -8.92
N GLN A 81 -6.14 12.46 -10.11
CA GLN A 81 -6.64 13.02 -11.36
C GLN A 81 -7.52 12.06 -12.16
N SER A 82 -7.11 10.81 -12.25
CA SER A 82 -7.80 9.85 -13.09
C SER A 82 -7.53 8.43 -12.65
N MET A 83 -8.33 7.51 -13.13
CA MET A 83 -8.15 6.07 -12.93
C MET A 83 -8.54 5.33 -14.21
N ILE A 84 -7.82 4.28 -14.51
CA ILE A 84 -8.20 3.27 -15.51
C ILE A 84 -8.18 1.89 -14.89
N GLN A 85 -9.13 1.06 -15.22
CA GLN A 85 -9.15 -0.35 -14.84
C GLN A 85 -8.72 -1.21 -16.04
N VAL A 86 -7.78 -2.12 -15.78
CA VAL A 86 -7.33 -3.11 -16.77
C VAL A 86 -7.39 -4.48 -16.13
N GLY A 87 -8.35 -5.30 -16.52
CA GLY A 87 -8.65 -6.55 -15.83
C GLY A 87 -9.04 -6.31 -14.37
N ASP A 88 -8.33 -6.95 -13.45
CA ASP A 88 -8.57 -6.83 -12.01
C ASP A 88 -7.71 -5.74 -11.33
N LEU A 89 -6.94 -4.99 -12.10
CA LEU A 89 -6.08 -3.93 -11.60
C LEU A 89 -6.64 -2.55 -11.91
N GLY A 90 -6.57 -1.64 -10.93
CA GLY A 90 -6.86 -0.23 -11.08
C GLY A 90 -5.58 0.59 -11.03
N TYR A 91 -5.34 1.41 -12.04
CA TYR A 91 -4.22 2.34 -12.10
C TYR A 91 -4.72 3.74 -11.83
N VAL A 92 -4.21 4.36 -10.78
CA VAL A 92 -4.63 5.70 -10.35
C VAL A 92 -3.49 6.68 -10.58
N VAL A 93 -3.74 7.73 -11.35
CA VAL A 93 -2.77 8.80 -11.58
C VAL A 93 -2.92 9.86 -10.50
N VAL A 94 -1.82 10.13 -9.79
CA VAL A 94 -1.78 11.11 -8.71
C VAL A 94 -0.75 12.19 -9.06
N ASN A 95 -1.24 13.41 -9.28
CA ASN A 95 -0.40 14.55 -9.57
C ASN A 95 0.35 15.04 -8.32
N ASN A 96 1.52 15.66 -8.52
CA ASN A 96 2.37 16.22 -7.46
C ASN A 96 2.83 15.21 -6.38
N SER A 97 2.83 13.91 -6.68
CA SER A 97 3.19 12.87 -5.71
C SER A 97 4.18 11.84 -6.25
N ASN A 98 4.55 11.92 -7.51
CA ASN A 98 5.41 10.95 -8.21
C ASN A 98 4.92 9.49 -8.02
N LYS A 99 3.61 9.29 -8.04
CA LYS A 99 2.94 7.99 -7.84
C LYS A 99 1.99 7.67 -8.99
N ILE A 100 1.99 6.42 -9.36
CA ILE A 100 1.02 5.78 -10.23
C ILE A 100 0.54 4.50 -9.55
#